data_95237e90edebcb35d56c19ea9fe31169
#
_entry.id   95237e90edebcb35d56c19ea9fe31169
#
_cell.length_a   1.000
_cell.length_b   1.000
_cell.length_c   1.000
_cell.angle_alpha   90.00
_cell.angle_beta   90.00
_cell.angle_gamma   90.00
#
_symmetry.space_group_name_H-M   'P 1'
#
loop_
_entity.id
_entity.type
_entity.pdbx_description
1 polymer ?
#
loop_
_entity_poly.entity_id
_entity_poly.type
_entity_poly.pdbx_seq_one_letter_code
_entity_poly.pdbx_strand_id
1 'polypeptide(L)'
;MIDRRQFSTALAAGAAACLVSSIARAQTAAPRIRNVVLVHGAYADGSCWSDVIGRLQAAGLRAMAVQNPLTSLADDVAATQRVLALQDGPTVLVGHSFAGTIISEAGIDPNVAALVYVAARAPDAGEDYTALAMKFPRPPASDGLVVSGGFAQLNEESFLKYFAGDVDPVKARILYAVQGRISTSLFSGRTTVAAWRSKPTWYQISTNDKTISPELQRFMAERMKAKTVELASSHVSLVSHPQEIAALILEAAAA
;
A
#
# COMPACT_ATOMS: atom_id res chain seq x y z
N MET A 1 -89.43 12.24 -36.44
CA MET A 1 -89.12 11.46 -37.67
C MET A 1 -87.66 11.59 -37.99
N ILE A 2 -86.93 10.45 -37.93
CA ILE A 2 -85.75 10.07 -38.74
C ILE A 2 -84.50 11.01 -38.63
N ASP A 3 -83.29 10.59 -38.57
CA ASP A 3 -82.65 9.27 -38.59
C ASP A 3 -81.19 9.42 -38.18
N ARG A 4 -80.67 8.34 -37.72
CA ARG A 4 -79.32 7.96 -37.41
C ARG A 4 -78.31 8.32 -38.50
N ARG A 5 -77.15 8.70 -38.13
CA ARG A 5 -75.91 8.02 -38.62
C ARG A 5 -74.73 8.29 -37.70
N GLN A 6 -74.23 7.22 -37.22
CA GLN A 6 -72.95 7.10 -36.48
C GLN A 6 -71.79 7.51 -37.35
N PHE A 7 -70.88 8.28 -36.79
CA PHE A 7 -69.49 8.29 -37.28
C PHE A 7 -68.59 8.04 -36.14
N SER A 8 -68.07 6.84 -36.15
CA SER A 8 -66.96 6.41 -35.25
C SER A 8 -65.67 7.06 -35.74
N THR A 9 -65.09 7.91 -34.95
CA THR A 9 -63.66 8.32 -35.10
C THR A 9 -62.83 7.64 -34.06
N ALA A 10 -62.06 6.67 -34.50
CA ALA A 10 -61.09 6.00 -33.72
C ALA A 10 -59.93 6.98 -33.41
N LEU A 11 -59.74 7.34 -32.14
CA LEU A 11 -58.54 8.03 -31.68
C LEU A 11 -57.45 6.96 -31.44
N ALA A 12 -56.46 6.94 -32.32
CA ALA A 12 -55.23 6.19 -32.11
C ALA A 12 -54.40 6.89 -31.02
N ALA A 13 -54.43 6.37 -29.82
CA ALA A 13 -53.53 6.79 -28.75
C ALA A 13 -52.14 6.19 -29.02
N GLY A 14 -51.21 7.00 -29.52
CA GLY A 14 -49.82 6.66 -29.63
C GLY A 14 -49.16 6.63 -28.24
N ALA A 15 -48.93 5.44 -27.71
CA ALA A 15 -48.12 5.26 -26.52
C ALA A 15 -46.64 5.47 -26.86
N ALA A 16 -46.12 6.67 -26.58
CA ALA A 16 -44.68 6.91 -26.56
C ALA A 16 -44.08 6.22 -25.35
N ALA A 17 -43.56 5.04 -25.57
CA ALA A 17 -42.75 4.32 -24.56
C ALA A 17 -41.42 5.08 -24.39
N CYS A 18 -41.32 5.91 -23.37
CA CYS A 18 -40.04 6.44 -22.89
C CYS A 18 -39.22 5.29 -22.34
N LEU A 19 -38.29 4.77 -23.15
CA LEU A 19 -37.23 3.89 -22.71
C LEU A 19 -36.29 4.71 -21.83
N VAL A 20 -36.57 4.78 -20.54
CA VAL A 20 -35.60 5.22 -19.53
C VAL A 20 -34.57 4.13 -19.43
N SER A 21 -33.46 4.28 -20.17
CA SER A 21 -32.26 3.46 -19.99
C SER A 21 -31.72 3.75 -18.59
N SER A 22 -32.11 2.94 -17.63
CA SER A 22 -31.47 2.88 -16.32
C SER A 22 -30.04 2.40 -16.55
N ILE A 23 -29.10 3.35 -16.58
CA ILE A 23 -27.68 3.04 -16.43
C ILE A 23 -27.54 2.41 -15.04
N ALA A 24 -27.54 1.10 -14.97
CA ALA A 24 -27.19 0.36 -13.79
C ALA A 24 -25.73 0.71 -13.48
N ARG A 25 -25.53 1.68 -12.60
CA ARG A 25 -24.24 1.95 -12.00
C ARG A 25 -23.92 0.66 -11.26
N ALA A 26 -22.90 -0.08 -11.74
CA ALA A 26 -22.42 -1.26 -11.06
C ALA A 26 -22.06 -0.83 -9.63
N GLN A 27 -22.93 -1.18 -8.70
CA GLN A 27 -22.72 -0.94 -7.29
C GLN A 27 -21.61 -1.91 -6.89
N THR A 28 -20.37 -1.43 -6.86
CA THR A 28 -19.25 -2.22 -6.34
C THR A 28 -19.67 -2.67 -4.94
N ALA A 29 -19.69 -3.98 -4.71
CA ALA A 29 -20.00 -4.53 -3.39
C ALA A 29 -19.10 -3.85 -2.35
N ALA A 30 -19.68 -3.46 -1.21
CA ALA A 30 -18.92 -2.85 -0.13
C ALA A 30 -17.76 -3.79 0.24
N PRO A 31 -16.53 -3.28 0.46
CA PRO A 31 -15.39 -4.10 0.80
C PRO A 31 -15.68 -4.95 2.04
N ARG A 32 -15.29 -6.23 2.01
CA ARG A 32 -15.47 -7.16 3.13
C ARG A 32 -14.66 -6.71 4.35
N ILE A 33 -13.48 -6.12 4.12
CA ILE A 33 -12.58 -5.59 5.13
C ILE A 33 -12.69 -4.07 5.09
N ARG A 34 -12.97 -3.44 6.23
CA ARG A 34 -13.18 -1.98 6.32
C ARG A 34 -12.00 -1.24 6.94
N ASN A 35 -11.11 -1.93 7.62
CA ASN A 35 -9.97 -1.36 8.32
C ASN A 35 -8.68 -1.56 7.53
N VAL A 36 -7.87 -0.52 7.46
CA VAL A 36 -6.54 -0.53 6.83
C VAL A 36 -5.54 0.09 7.79
N VAL A 37 -4.48 -0.62 8.10
CA VAL A 37 -3.35 -0.12 8.88
C VAL A 37 -2.14 0.00 7.96
N LEU A 38 -1.56 1.20 7.89
CA LEU A 38 -0.51 1.59 6.96
C LEU A 38 0.79 1.84 7.72
N VAL A 39 1.84 1.10 7.38
CA VAL A 39 3.12 1.13 8.09
C VAL A 39 4.20 1.69 7.16
N HIS A 40 4.82 2.82 7.56
CA HIS A 40 5.88 3.47 6.77
C HIS A 40 7.22 2.75 6.94
N GLY A 41 8.10 2.90 5.93
CA GLY A 41 9.46 2.37 5.95
C GLY A 41 10.48 3.25 6.65
N ALA A 42 11.76 2.91 6.48
CA ALA A 42 12.88 3.77 6.84
C ALA A 42 12.84 5.09 6.05
N TYR A 43 13.45 6.13 6.60
CA TYR A 43 13.59 7.46 5.96
C TYR A 43 12.25 8.13 5.65
N ALA A 44 11.17 7.73 6.31
CA ALA A 44 9.82 8.25 6.13
C ALA A 44 9.11 8.35 7.49
N ASP A 45 7.91 8.90 7.48
CA ASP A 45 6.95 8.88 8.58
C ASP A 45 5.53 8.56 8.05
N GLY A 46 4.55 8.50 8.93
CA GLY A 46 3.18 8.16 8.55
C GLY A 46 2.53 9.12 7.57
N SER A 47 3.05 10.35 7.41
CA SER A 47 2.49 11.34 6.48
C SER A 47 2.73 10.98 5.01
N CYS A 48 3.70 10.10 4.72
CA CYS A 48 3.92 9.60 3.35
C CYS A 48 2.69 8.88 2.78
N TRP A 49 1.78 8.43 3.63
CA TRP A 49 0.53 7.77 3.24
C TRP A 49 -0.65 8.72 2.99
N SER A 50 -0.49 10.04 3.18
CA SER A 50 -1.62 11.00 3.19
C SER A 50 -2.52 10.91 1.96
N ASP A 51 -1.96 10.83 0.75
CA ASP A 51 -2.75 10.75 -0.49
C ASP A 51 -3.46 9.40 -0.66
N VAL A 52 -2.85 8.31 -0.19
CA VAL A 52 -3.45 6.97 -0.15
C VAL A 52 -4.59 6.94 0.87
N ILE A 53 -4.39 7.48 2.08
CA ILE A 53 -5.41 7.58 3.12
C ILE A 53 -6.65 8.30 2.59
N GLY A 54 -6.49 9.47 1.96
CA GLY A 54 -7.62 10.23 1.42
C GLY A 54 -8.45 9.41 0.40
N ARG A 55 -7.79 8.62 -0.45
CA ARG A 55 -8.45 7.75 -1.43
C ARG A 55 -9.18 6.57 -0.80
N LEU A 56 -8.57 5.93 0.20
CA LEU A 56 -9.17 4.83 0.94
C LEU A 56 -10.41 5.31 1.72
N GLN A 57 -10.32 6.47 2.37
CA GLN A 57 -11.44 7.09 3.07
C GLN A 57 -12.59 7.47 2.11
N ALA A 58 -12.27 8.01 0.94
CA ALA A 58 -13.26 8.31 -0.10
C ALA A 58 -13.97 7.03 -0.62
N ALA A 59 -13.30 5.86 -0.55
CA ALA A 59 -13.87 4.55 -0.86
C ALA A 59 -14.61 3.91 0.33
N GLY A 60 -14.70 4.58 1.49
CA GLY A 60 -15.45 4.12 2.67
C GLY A 60 -14.66 3.23 3.63
N LEU A 61 -13.32 3.13 3.48
CA LEU A 61 -12.48 2.41 4.41
C LEU A 61 -11.99 3.33 5.54
N ARG A 62 -11.67 2.72 6.68
CA ARG A 62 -11.00 3.37 7.80
C ARG A 62 -9.50 3.11 7.68
N ALA A 63 -8.73 4.13 7.34
CA ALA A 63 -7.29 4.02 7.17
C ALA A 63 -6.56 4.75 8.30
N MET A 64 -5.63 4.06 8.95
CA MET A 64 -4.78 4.62 10.01
C MET A 64 -3.31 4.35 9.70
N ALA A 65 -2.47 5.39 9.79
CA ALA A 65 -1.03 5.23 9.67
C ALA A 65 -0.37 5.01 11.04
N VAL A 66 0.55 4.07 11.08
CA VAL A 66 1.43 3.85 12.24
C VAL A 66 2.55 4.89 12.21
N GLN A 67 2.95 5.39 13.38
CA GLN A 67 4.17 6.16 13.56
C GLN A 67 5.21 5.24 14.18
N ASN A 68 6.08 4.68 13.33
CA ASN A 68 7.14 3.78 13.78
C ASN A 68 8.27 4.59 14.43
N PRO A 69 8.77 4.18 15.61
CA PRO A 69 9.89 4.87 16.25
C PRO A 69 11.23 4.63 15.52
N LEU A 70 11.35 3.60 14.70
CA LEU A 70 12.55 3.23 13.94
C LEU A 70 13.78 2.99 14.86
N THR A 71 13.55 2.56 16.11
CA THR A 71 14.57 2.32 17.14
C THR A 71 14.98 0.85 17.23
N SER A 72 14.02 -0.07 17.16
CA SER A 72 14.23 -1.51 17.06
C SER A 72 13.06 -2.18 16.35
N LEU A 73 13.26 -3.40 15.81
CA LEU A 73 12.16 -4.16 15.19
C LEU A 73 11.04 -4.43 16.20
N ALA A 74 11.40 -4.73 17.45
CA ALA A 74 10.42 -4.98 18.52
C ALA A 74 9.56 -3.72 18.80
N ASP A 75 10.18 -2.53 18.84
CA ASP A 75 9.45 -1.27 19.06
C ASP A 75 8.51 -0.94 17.90
N ASP A 76 8.97 -1.16 16.67
CA ASP A 76 8.18 -0.91 15.46
C ASP A 76 6.99 -1.90 15.34
N VAL A 77 7.24 -3.18 15.66
CA VAL A 77 6.16 -4.20 15.75
C VAL A 77 5.17 -3.82 16.85
N ALA A 78 5.64 -3.44 18.04
CA ALA A 78 4.77 -3.01 19.12
C ALA A 78 3.95 -1.76 18.77
N ALA A 79 4.54 -0.80 18.03
CA ALA A 79 3.81 0.36 17.52
C ALA A 79 2.68 -0.07 16.56
N THR A 80 2.96 -1.00 15.66
CA THR A 80 1.99 -1.55 14.71
C THR A 80 0.88 -2.30 15.44
N GLN A 81 1.20 -3.15 16.42
CA GLN A 81 0.23 -3.88 17.23
C GLN A 81 -0.71 -2.96 18.02
N ARG A 82 -0.20 -1.84 18.56
CA ARG A 82 -1.05 -0.84 19.23
C ARG A 82 -2.11 -0.25 18.29
N VAL A 83 -1.78 -0.01 17.02
CA VAL A 83 -2.75 0.49 16.04
C VAL A 83 -3.70 -0.62 15.58
N LEU A 84 -3.22 -1.87 15.43
CA LEU A 84 -4.07 -3.03 15.14
C LEU A 84 -5.10 -3.26 16.24
N ALA A 85 -4.73 -3.09 17.51
CA ALA A 85 -5.64 -3.24 18.65
C ALA A 85 -6.79 -2.19 18.69
N LEU A 86 -6.68 -1.09 17.95
CA LEU A 86 -7.73 -0.10 17.81
C LEU A 86 -8.76 -0.46 16.72
N GLN A 87 -8.51 -1.51 15.94
CA GLN A 87 -9.39 -1.88 14.85
C GLN A 87 -10.56 -2.72 15.35
N ASP A 88 -11.77 -2.44 14.85
CA ASP A 88 -13.03 -3.08 15.26
C ASP A 88 -13.38 -4.34 14.42
N GLY A 89 -12.42 -4.91 13.71
CA GLY A 89 -12.64 -6.09 12.86
C GLY A 89 -11.52 -6.40 11.89
N PRO A 90 -11.79 -7.21 10.87
CA PRO A 90 -10.78 -7.61 9.89
C PRO A 90 -10.07 -6.41 9.26
N THR A 91 -8.75 -6.53 9.13
CA THR A 91 -7.85 -5.43 8.75
C THR A 91 -6.92 -5.84 7.63
N VAL A 92 -6.75 -4.98 6.63
CA VAL A 92 -5.63 -5.04 5.68
C VAL A 92 -4.42 -4.36 6.33
N LEU A 93 -3.33 -5.09 6.49
CA LEU A 93 -2.07 -4.54 7.00
C LEU A 93 -1.12 -4.28 5.82
N VAL A 94 -0.70 -3.03 5.66
CA VAL A 94 0.09 -2.55 4.52
C VAL A 94 1.46 -2.09 5.00
N GLY A 95 2.53 -2.56 4.36
CA GLY A 95 3.91 -2.14 4.69
C GLY A 95 4.66 -1.63 3.46
N HIS A 96 5.28 -0.46 3.61
CA HIS A 96 6.18 0.10 2.62
C HIS A 96 7.64 -0.17 3.00
N SER A 97 8.47 -0.58 2.04
CA SER A 97 9.92 -0.66 2.20
C SER A 97 10.34 -1.55 3.40
N PHE A 98 11.11 -1.02 4.34
CA PHE A 98 11.51 -1.71 5.59
C PHE A 98 10.29 -2.24 6.37
N ALA A 99 9.16 -1.55 6.33
CA ALA A 99 7.97 -1.99 7.05
C ALA A 99 7.41 -3.34 6.56
N GLY A 100 7.83 -3.82 5.41
CA GLY A 100 7.56 -5.21 5.03
C GLY A 100 8.12 -6.23 6.03
N THR A 101 9.26 -5.94 6.68
CA THR A 101 9.77 -6.74 7.80
C THR A 101 8.83 -6.66 9.01
N ILE A 102 8.33 -5.46 9.32
CA ILE A 102 7.41 -5.25 10.45
C ILE A 102 6.09 -6.01 10.23
N ILE A 103 5.49 -5.90 9.03
CA ILE A 103 4.21 -6.57 8.74
C ILE A 103 4.37 -8.08 8.57
N SER A 104 5.55 -8.56 8.21
CA SER A 104 5.86 -10.01 8.22
C SER A 104 5.83 -10.58 9.62
N GLU A 105 6.21 -9.80 10.64
CA GLU A 105 6.15 -10.17 12.06
C GLU A 105 4.76 -9.92 12.65
N ALA A 106 4.24 -8.68 12.55
CA ALA A 106 2.98 -8.29 13.17
C ALA A 106 1.74 -8.91 12.49
N GLY A 107 1.85 -9.32 11.24
CA GLY A 107 0.74 -9.81 10.43
C GLY A 107 0.14 -11.15 10.86
N ILE A 108 0.74 -11.85 11.83
CA ILE A 108 0.14 -13.05 12.44
C ILE A 108 -1.06 -12.71 13.34
N ASP A 109 -1.25 -11.42 13.68
CA ASP A 109 -2.41 -10.98 14.46
C ASP A 109 -3.71 -11.54 13.84
N PRO A 110 -4.62 -12.11 14.66
CA PRO A 110 -5.84 -12.72 14.17
C PRO A 110 -6.76 -11.74 13.43
N ASN A 111 -6.70 -10.44 13.75
CA ASN A 111 -7.46 -9.40 13.06
C ASN A 111 -6.89 -9.04 11.69
N VAL A 112 -5.64 -9.40 11.39
CA VAL A 112 -5.07 -9.19 10.06
C VAL A 112 -5.61 -10.25 9.10
N ALA A 113 -6.42 -9.82 8.14
CA ALA A 113 -7.04 -10.68 7.14
C ALA A 113 -6.26 -10.74 5.82
N ALA A 114 -5.48 -9.69 5.51
CA ALA A 114 -4.70 -9.59 4.28
C ALA A 114 -3.45 -8.73 4.48
N LEU A 115 -2.40 -8.98 3.69
CA LEU A 115 -1.14 -8.25 3.71
C LEU A 115 -0.89 -7.59 2.35
N VAL A 116 -0.46 -6.33 2.37
CA VAL A 116 -0.04 -5.61 1.15
C VAL A 116 1.38 -5.08 1.33
N TYR A 117 2.27 -5.48 0.45
CA TYR A 117 3.67 -5.06 0.42
C TYR A 117 3.86 -4.03 -0.70
N VAL A 118 4.36 -2.85 -0.38
CA VAL A 118 4.58 -1.75 -1.33
C VAL A 118 6.09 -1.48 -1.43
N ALA A 119 6.73 -1.87 -2.53
CA ALA A 119 8.18 -1.81 -2.73
C ALA A 119 8.94 -2.28 -1.48
N ALA A 120 8.53 -3.39 -0.87
CA ALA A 120 8.84 -3.71 0.51
C ALA A 120 9.74 -4.94 0.67
N ARG A 121 10.45 -5.01 1.80
CA ARG A 121 11.10 -6.24 2.26
C ARG A 121 10.04 -7.29 2.59
N ALA A 122 10.35 -8.55 2.33
CA ALA A 122 9.48 -9.66 2.71
C ALA A 122 10.35 -10.86 3.18
N PRO A 123 11.00 -10.72 4.35
CA PRO A 123 11.85 -11.79 4.86
C PRO A 123 11.03 -13.02 5.25
N ASP A 124 11.68 -14.18 5.17
CA ASP A 124 11.20 -15.38 5.82
C ASP A 124 11.54 -15.39 7.31
N ALA A 125 10.95 -16.29 8.08
CA ALA A 125 11.26 -16.44 9.50
C ALA A 125 12.77 -16.76 9.70
N GLY A 126 13.44 -15.97 10.53
CA GLY A 126 14.86 -16.09 10.81
C GLY A 126 15.80 -15.69 9.67
N GLU A 127 15.28 -15.26 8.52
CA GLU A 127 16.08 -14.92 7.35
C GLU A 127 16.96 -13.70 7.60
N ASP A 128 18.21 -13.79 7.16
CA ASP A 128 19.10 -12.64 7.04
C ASP A 128 18.79 -11.89 5.74
N TYR A 129 17.95 -10.82 5.86
CA TYR A 129 17.58 -10.02 4.70
C TYR A 129 18.79 -9.37 4.03
N THR A 130 19.82 -8.96 4.78
CA THR A 130 21.01 -8.34 4.21
C THR A 130 21.78 -9.33 3.35
N ALA A 131 21.95 -10.57 3.82
CA ALA A 131 22.58 -11.64 3.06
C ALA A 131 21.74 -12.02 1.81
N LEU A 132 20.42 -12.00 1.92
CA LEU A 132 19.55 -12.18 0.75
C LEU A 132 19.75 -11.05 -0.27
N ALA A 133 19.71 -9.80 0.18
CA ALA A 133 19.82 -8.63 -0.70
C ALA A 133 21.15 -8.55 -1.44
N MET A 134 22.25 -9.03 -0.84
CA MET A 134 23.56 -9.10 -1.50
C MET A 134 23.63 -10.06 -2.70
N LYS A 135 22.64 -10.90 -2.92
CA LYS A 135 22.54 -11.78 -4.09
C LYS A 135 21.97 -11.05 -5.32
N PHE A 136 21.52 -9.82 -5.16
CA PHE A 136 20.88 -8.99 -6.18
C PHE A 136 21.67 -7.70 -6.44
N PRO A 137 21.41 -6.98 -7.53
CA PRO A 137 22.09 -5.72 -7.81
C PRO A 137 22.03 -4.75 -6.62
N ARG A 138 23.17 -4.18 -6.26
CA ARG A 138 23.27 -3.22 -5.16
C ARG A 138 22.57 -1.91 -5.55
N PRO A 139 21.58 -1.44 -4.76
CA PRO A 139 20.88 -0.20 -5.07
C PRO A 139 21.77 1.02 -4.84
N PRO A 140 21.81 2.02 -5.76
CA PRO A 140 22.67 3.19 -5.65
C PRO A 140 22.31 4.12 -4.48
N ALA A 141 21.08 4.10 -3.97
CA ALA A 141 20.70 4.89 -2.80
C ALA A 141 21.55 4.57 -1.56
N SER A 142 22.10 3.35 -1.48
CA SER A 142 22.95 2.92 -0.36
C SER A 142 24.27 3.72 -0.25
N ASP A 143 24.72 4.37 -1.34
CA ASP A 143 25.94 5.18 -1.33
C ASP A 143 25.74 6.51 -0.60
N GLY A 144 24.49 6.96 -0.46
CA GLY A 144 24.12 8.17 0.25
C GLY A 144 23.77 7.98 1.72
N LEU A 145 24.03 6.80 2.28
CA LEU A 145 23.72 6.53 3.69
C LEU A 145 24.67 7.29 4.61
N VAL A 146 24.12 8.12 5.48
CA VAL A 146 24.82 8.88 6.51
C VAL A 146 24.51 8.28 7.87
N VAL A 147 25.55 7.80 8.58
CA VAL A 147 25.42 7.19 9.90
C VAL A 147 26.00 8.11 10.97
N SER A 148 25.25 8.38 12.03
CA SER A 148 25.70 9.16 13.19
C SER A 148 24.94 8.73 14.45
N GLY A 149 25.64 8.52 15.55
CA GLY A 149 25.05 8.16 16.85
C GLY A 149 24.23 6.86 16.82
N GLY A 150 24.59 5.87 16.00
CA GLY A 150 23.88 4.61 15.87
C GLY A 150 22.60 4.69 15.01
N PHE A 151 22.34 5.84 14.37
CA PHE A 151 21.22 6.06 13.46
C PHE A 151 21.70 6.40 12.05
N ALA A 152 20.92 6.03 11.07
CA ALA A 152 21.17 6.26 9.64
C ALA A 152 20.06 7.09 9.01
N GLN A 153 20.43 7.87 8.00
CA GLN A 153 19.51 8.59 7.10
C GLN A 153 20.13 8.66 5.71
N LEU A 154 19.34 8.96 4.70
CA LEU A 154 19.87 9.29 3.37
C LEU A 154 20.29 10.76 3.33
N ASN A 155 21.42 11.05 2.65
CA ASN A 155 21.75 12.43 2.32
C ASN A 155 20.75 12.98 1.29
N GLU A 156 20.74 14.30 1.12
CA GLU A 156 19.76 14.98 0.26
C GLU A 156 19.82 14.50 -1.20
N GLU A 157 21.02 14.40 -1.77
CA GLU A 157 21.20 13.96 -3.15
C GLU A 157 20.61 12.57 -3.39
N SER A 158 20.97 11.59 -2.56
CA SER A 158 20.46 10.22 -2.70
C SER A 158 18.97 10.12 -2.41
N PHE A 159 18.45 10.89 -1.46
CA PHE A 159 17.04 10.93 -1.17
C PHE A 159 16.25 11.44 -2.38
N LEU A 160 16.60 12.60 -2.92
CA LEU A 160 15.89 13.23 -4.03
C LEU A 160 16.04 12.45 -5.34
N LYS A 161 17.23 11.88 -5.60
CA LYS A 161 17.53 11.22 -6.88
C LYS A 161 17.10 9.76 -6.92
N TYR A 162 17.24 9.02 -5.82
CA TYR A 162 17.09 7.56 -5.80
C TYR A 162 15.90 7.08 -4.98
N PHE A 163 15.59 7.75 -3.86
CA PHE A 163 14.46 7.37 -3.01
C PHE A 163 13.14 7.94 -3.55
N ALA A 164 13.12 9.23 -3.88
CA ALA A 164 11.94 9.98 -4.32
C ALA A 164 12.07 10.54 -5.75
N GLY A 165 12.75 9.83 -6.65
CA GLY A 165 13.20 10.34 -7.94
C GLY A 165 12.10 10.66 -8.96
N ASP A 166 10.88 10.17 -8.76
CA ASP A 166 9.70 10.45 -9.60
C ASP A 166 8.63 11.30 -8.86
N VAL A 167 8.96 11.79 -7.67
CA VAL A 167 8.07 12.67 -6.91
C VAL A 167 8.31 14.13 -7.31
N ASP A 168 7.24 14.94 -7.28
CA ASP A 168 7.37 16.40 -7.46
C ASP A 168 8.53 16.96 -6.61
N PRO A 169 9.44 17.78 -7.17
CA PRO A 169 10.65 18.21 -6.47
C PRO A 169 10.39 19.00 -5.17
N VAL A 170 9.27 19.74 -5.08
CA VAL A 170 8.92 20.47 -3.85
C VAL A 170 8.49 19.47 -2.78
N LYS A 171 7.63 18.51 -3.15
CA LYS A 171 7.15 17.45 -2.25
C LYS A 171 8.31 16.55 -1.82
N ALA A 172 9.22 16.18 -2.72
CA ALA A 172 10.40 15.37 -2.41
C ALA A 172 11.32 16.04 -1.36
N ARG A 173 11.54 17.37 -1.45
CA ARG A 173 12.30 18.12 -0.43
C ARG A 173 11.58 18.18 0.93
N ILE A 174 10.25 18.26 0.93
CA ILE A 174 9.48 18.19 2.18
C ILE A 174 9.66 16.79 2.81
N LEU A 175 9.53 15.72 2.02
CA LEU A 175 9.75 14.35 2.50
C LEU A 175 11.18 14.15 3.04
N TYR A 176 12.17 14.73 2.38
CA TYR A 176 13.55 14.70 2.87
C TYR A 176 13.69 15.38 4.24
N ALA A 177 13.04 16.54 4.43
CA ALA A 177 13.13 17.30 5.68
C ALA A 177 12.46 16.58 6.87
N VAL A 178 11.44 15.75 6.61
CA VAL A 178 10.72 14.98 7.64
C VAL A 178 11.16 13.52 7.74
N GLN A 179 12.23 13.12 7.01
CA GLN A 179 12.66 11.73 7.03
C GLN A 179 12.99 11.25 8.46
N GLY A 180 12.40 10.12 8.87
CA GLY A 180 12.74 9.46 10.13
C GLY A 180 14.11 8.79 10.05
N ARG A 181 14.97 9.06 11.03
CA ARG A 181 16.26 8.36 11.16
C ARG A 181 16.03 6.94 11.67
N ILE A 182 16.65 5.96 11.02
CA ILE A 182 16.52 4.55 11.37
C ILE A 182 17.72 4.10 12.22
N SER A 183 17.49 3.38 13.32
CA SER A 183 18.54 2.71 14.07
C SER A 183 19.28 1.71 13.18
N THR A 184 20.61 1.72 13.20
CA THR A 184 21.42 0.77 12.42
C THR A 184 21.22 -0.69 12.82
N SER A 185 20.69 -0.96 14.02
CA SER A 185 20.32 -2.31 14.47
C SER A 185 19.22 -2.94 13.62
N LEU A 186 18.36 -2.12 12.99
CA LEU A 186 17.27 -2.58 12.14
C LEU A 186 17.74 -3.16 10.79
N PHE A 187 18.97 -2.88 10.36
CA PHE A 187 19.53 -3.49 9.15
C PHE A 187 19.80 -4.99 9.31
N SER A 188 20.05 -5.46 10.53
CA SER A 188 20.30 -6.86 10.87
C SER A 188 19.14 -7.53 11.62
N GLY A 189 18.04 -6.81 11.85
CA GLY A 189 16.85 -7.35 12.51
C GLY A 189 16.25 -8.52 11.71
N ARG A 190 15.92 -9.62 12.40
CA ARG A 190 15.28 -10.80 11.80
C ARG A 190 13.90 -11.00 12.38
N THR A 191 12.97 -11.41 11.54
CA THR A 191 11.62 -11.81 11.96
C THR A 191 11.65 -13.20 12.57
N THR A 192 10.79 -13.46 13.53
CA THR A 192 10.61 -14.80 14.14
C THR A 192 9.58 -15.62 13.36
N VAL A 193 8.71 -14.93 12.63
CA VAL A 193 7.64 -15.48 11.80
C VAL A 193 7.61 -14.79 10.44
N ALA A 194 6.87 -15.39 9.50
CA ALA A 194 6.61 -14.82 8.18
C ALA A 194 5.10 -14.91 7.89
N ALA A 195 4.35 -13.88 8.28
CA ALA A 195 2.88 -13.87 8.19
C ALA A 195 2.37 -14.12 6.76
N TRP A 196 3.13 -13.72 5.73
CA TRP A 196 2.80 -13.95 4.33
C TRP A 196 2.72 -15.44 3.94
N ARG A 197 3.23 -16.36 4.76
CA ARG A 197 3.07 -17.81 4.54
C ARG A 197 1.66 -18.32 4.80
N SER A 198 0.88 -17.59 5.59
CA SER A 198 -0.46 -18.01 6.03
C SER A 198 -1.58 -17.02 5.70
N LYS A 199 -1.25 -15.84 5.20
CA LYS A 199 -2.23 -14.79 4.89
C LYS A 199 -2.27 -14.52 3.37
N PRO A 200 -3.44 -14.19 2.80
CA PRO A 200 -3.52 -13.64 1.46
C PRO A 200 -2.63 -12.41 1.31
N THR A 201 -1.87 -12.34 0.23
CA THR A 201 -0.81 -11.36 0.09
C THR A 201 -0.82 -10.71 -1.29
N TRP A 202 -0.63 -9.38 -1.31
CA TRP A 202 -0.45 -8.55 -2.49
C TRP A 202 0.91 -7.87 -2.44
N TYR A 203 1.50 -7.64 -3.60
CA TYR A 203 2.79 -6.98 -3.70
C TYR A 203 2.82 -5.98 -4.86
N GLN A 204 3.21 -4.74 -4.58
CA GLN A 204 3.52 -3.76 -5.61
C GLN A 204 5.04 -3.67 -5.78
N ILE A 205 5.52 -3.86 -7.02
CA ILE A 205 6.91 -3.75 -7.43
C ILE A 205 7.15 -2.40 -8.10
N SER A 206 8.13 -1.65 -7.60
CA SER A 206 8.60 -0.40 -8.22
C SER A 206 9.72 -0.70 -9.21
N THR A 207 9.46 -0.61 -10.52
CA THR A 207 10.41 -1.06 -11.54
C THR A 207 11.61 -0.13 -11.73
N ASN A 208 11.51 1.13 -11.28
CA ASN A 208 12.60 2.12 -11.29
C ASN A 208 13.21 2.33 -9.89
N ASP A 209 12.94 1.43 -8.95
CA ASP A 209 13.44 1.51 -7.58
C ASP A 209 14.97 1.45 -7.54
N LYS A 210 15.57 2.42 -6.87
CA LYS A 210 17.02 2.55 -6.64
C LYS A 210 17.41 2.40 -5.16
N THR A 211 16.45 1.93 -4.33
CA THR A 211 16.61 1.70 -2.88
C THR A 211 16.48 0.21 -2.53
N ILE A 212 15.56 -0.51 -3.16
CA ILE A 212 15.48 -1.98 -3.15
C ILE A 212 15.46 -2.45 -4.61
N SER A 213 16.41 -3.34 -4.98
CA SER A 213 16.48 -3.86 -6.35
C SER A 213 15.12 -4.40 -6.82
N PRO A 214 14.62 -4.01 -8.00
CA PRO A 214 13.39 -4.56 -8.57
C PRO A 214 13.44 -6.09 -8.75
N GLU A 215 14.62 -6.64 -9.03
CA GLU A 215 14.83 -8.09 -9.14
C GLU A 215 14.61 -8.79 -7.79
N LEU A 216 15.08 -8.17 -6.70
CA LEU A 216 14.82 -8.68 -5.34
C LEU A 216 13.33 -8.56 -4.99
N GLN A 217 12.67 -7.48 -5.38
CA GLN A 217 11.22 -7.31 -5.17
C GLN A 217 10.44 -8.42 -5.90
N ARG A 218 10.77 -8.72 -7.17
CA ARG A 218 10.16 -9.82 -7.94
C ARG A 218 10.40 -11.17 -7.28
N PHE A 219 11.63 -11.45 -6.87
CA PHE A 219 11.96 -12.68 -6.16
C PHE A 219 11.11 -12.87 -4.90
N MET A 220 10.97 -11.82 -4.08
CA MET A 220 10.15 -11.90 -2.86
C MET A 220 8.66 -12.06 -3.17
N ALA A 221 8.13 -11.34 -4.15
CA ALA A 221 6.73 -11.44 -4.57
C ALA A 221 6.39 -12.84 -5.11
N GLU A 222 7.27 -13.42 -5.93
CA GLU A 222 7.13 -14.78 -6.45
C GLU A 222 7.19 -15.83 -5.33
N ARG A 223 8.17 -15.72 -4.42
CA ARG A 223 8.32 -16.61 -3.26
C ARG A 223 7.06 -16.64 -2.39
N MET A 224 6.44 -15.46 -2.18
CA MET A 224 5.20 -15.32 -1.42
C MET A 224 3.97 -15.77 -2.19
N LYS A 225 4.06 -16.02 -3.51
CA LYS A 225 2.92 -16.23 -4.42
C LYS A 225 1.91 -15.08 -4.32
N ALA A 226 2.40 -13.86 -4.15
CA ALA A 226 1.58 -12.68 -3.98
C ALA A 226 0.86 -12.31 -5.28
N LYS A 227 -0.35 -11.74 -5.18
CA LYS A 227 -0.94 -11.02 -6.31
C LYS A 227 -0.12 -9.76 -6.56
N THR A 228 0.47 -9.65 -7.75
CA THR A 228 1.52 -8.67 -8.03
C THR A 228 1.07 -7.64 -9.05
N VAL A 229 1.44 -6.37 -8.81
CA VAL A 229 1.37 -5.26 -9.78
C VAL A 229 2.74 -4.59 -9.89
N GLU A 230 3.16 -4.24 -11.11
CA GLU A 230 4.39 -3.48 -11.36
C GLU A 230 4.05 -2.04 -11.75
N LEU A 231 4.74 -1.07 -11.15
CA LEU A 231 4.61 0.34 -11.47
C LEU A 231 5.96 0.92 -11.87
N ALA A 232 5.97 1.77 -12.89
CA ALA A 232 7.17 2.49 -13.33
C ALA A 232 7.47 3.67 -12.37
N SER A 233 7.69 3.37 -11.10
CA SER A 233 7.89 4.31 -10.00
C SER A 233 9.26 4.20 -9.38
N SER A 234 9.71 5.26 -8.69
CA SER A 234 10.80 5.20 -7.73
C SER A 234 10.39 4.42 -6.48
N HIS A 235 11.19 4.48 -5.42
CA HIS A 235 10.94 3.71 -4.20
C HIS A 235 9.63 4.10 -3.48
N VAL A 236 9.21 5.37 -3.53
CA VAL A 236 8.04 5.88 -2.83
C VAL A 236 6.79 5.94 -3.71
N SER A 237 6.44 4.82 -4.33
CA SER A 237 5.25 4.68 -5.19
C SER A 237 3.95 5.11 -4.52
N LEU A 238 3.85 4.98 -3.19
CA LEU A 238 2.70 5.45 -2.41
C LEU A 238 2.51 6.97 -2.48
N VAL A 239 3.58 7.72 -2.83
CA VAL A 239 3.55 9.19 -2.99
C VAL A 239 3.35 9.59 -4.44
N SER A 240 4.04 8.92 -5.38
CA SER A 240 4.00 9.26 -6.81
C SER A 240 2.82 8.60 -7.55
N HIS A 241 2.34 7.44 -7.08
CA HIS A 241 1.27 6.63 -7.67
C HIS A 241 0.19 6.26 -6.63
N PRO A 242 -0.34 7.23 -5.85
CA PRO A 242 -1.24 6.93 -4.73
C PRO A 242 -2.57 6.31 -5.17
N GLN A 243 -2.98 6.51 -6.43
CA GLN A 243 -4.19 5.91 -6.98
C GLN A 243 -4.05 4.42 -7.18
N GLU A 244 -2.96 3.98 -7.77
CA GLU A 244 -2.65 2.59 -8.04
C GLU A 244 -2.41 1.81 -6.75
N ILE A 245 -1.73 2.43 -5.77
CA ILE A 245 -1.54 1.85 -4.44
C ILE A 245 -2.87 1.71 -3.71
N ALA A 246 -3.73 2.73 -3.74
CA ALA A 246 -5.06 2.63 -3.14
C ALA A 246 -5.91 1.54 -3.82
N ALA A 247 -5.82 1.40 -5.15
CA ALA A 247 -6.54 0.35 -5.89
C ALA A 247 -6.10 -1.05 -5.46
N LEU A 248 -4.79 -1.29 -5.29
CA LEU A 248 -4.26 -2.57 -4.80
C LEU A 248 -4.75 -2.90 -3.38
N ILE A 249 -4.80 -1.89 -2.49
CA ILE A 249 -5.31 -2.06 -1.12
C ILE A 249 -6.82 -2.34 -1.14
N LEU A 250 -7.58 -1.68 -2.00
CA LEU A 250 -9.02 -1.92 -2.18
C LEU A 250 -9.30 -3.33 -2.71
N GLU A 251 -8.47 -3.84 -3.63
CA GLU A 251 -8.55 -5.22 -4.09
C GLU A 251 -8.33 -6.21 -2.93
N ALA A 252 -7.31 -5.97 -2.09
CA ALA A 252 -7.04 -6.78 -0.91
C ALA A 252 -8.20 -6.72 0.11
N ALA A 253 -8.87 -5.57 0.24
CA ALA A 253 -10.01 -5.40 1.14
C ALA A 253 -11.31 -6.06 0.62
N ALA A 254 -11.39 -6.36 -0.67
CA ALA A 254 -12.54 -7.01 -1.30
C ALA A 254 -12.43 -8.55 -1.34
N ALA A 255 -11.24 -9.10 -1.13
CA ALA A 255 -10.96 -10.53 -1.17
C ALA A 255 -11.43 -11.23 0.10
#